data_42d9fc94c8277da2e72ad2425647dc57
#
_entry.id   42d9fc94c8277da2e72ad2425647dc57
#
_cell.length_a   1.000
_cell.length_b   1.000
_cell.length_c   1.000
_cell.angle_alpha   90.00
_cell.angle_beta   90.00
_cell.angle_gamma   90.00
#
_symmetry.space_group_name_H-M   'P 1'
#
loop_
_entity.id
_entity.type
_entity.pdbx_description
1 polymer ?
#
loop_
_entity_poly.entity_id
_entity_poly.type
_entity_poly.pdbx_seq_one_letter_code
_entity_poly.pdbx_strand_id
1 'polypeptide(L)'
;PQPRAAVRLAFLGLLCCETAMPYGGRLEIAQHQGDWSLTAQADRLNIDSGLWAMLSGAAVTDALLPAHVQFGLVPQIASEEGRKIIVQSDETRLTLTF
;
A
#
# COMPACT_ATOMS: atom_id res chain seq x y z
N PRO A 1 18.35 -6.38 -12.06
CA PRO A 1 18.06 -5.59 -10.87
C PRO A 1 16.78 -4.78 -11.04
N GLN A 2 16.07 -4.58 -9.95
CA GLN A 2 14.82 -3.84 -9.97
C GLN A 2 15.08 -2.33 -9.97
N PRO A 3 14.23 -1.56 -10.66
CA PRO A 3 14.33 -0.11 -10.57
C PRO A 3 14.22 0.37 -9.12
N ARG A 4 15.05 1.34 -8.77
CA ARG A 4 15.09 1.87 -7.42
C ARG A 4 13.74 2.39 -6.95
N ALA A 5 12.98 3.04 -7.84
CA ALA A 5 11.67 3.57 -7.52
C ALA A 5 10.65 2.46 -7.22
N ALA A 6 10.74 1.32 -7.95
CA ALA A 6 9.85 0.19 -7.68
C ALA A 6 10.12 -0.43 -6.30
N VAL A 7 11.39 -0.55 -5.93
CA VAL A 7 11.77 -1.06 -4.60
C VAL A 7 11.29 -0.11 -3.51
N ARG A 8 11.46 1.20 -3.71
CA ARG A 8 10.99 2.20 -2.77
C ARG A 8 9.47 2.16 -2.61
N LEU A 9 8.77 1.98 -3.72
CA LEU A 9 7.32 1.88 -3.73
C LEU A 9 6.86 0.64 -2.96
N ALA A 10 7.54 -0.50 -3.16
CA ALA A 10 7.24 -1.72 -2.42
C ALA A 10 7.45 -1.53 -0.92
N PHE A 11 8.55 -0.89 -0.53
CA PHE A 11 8.84 -0.62 0.88
C PHE A 11 7.75 0.25 1.51
N LEU A 12 7.36 1.33 0.83
CA LEU A 12 6.31 2.22 1.33
C LEU A 12 4.96 1.51 1.37
N GLY A 13 4.68 0.66 0.39
CA GLY A 13 3.47 -0.16 0.39
C GLY A 13 3.41 -1.11 1.58
N LEU A 14 4.54 -1.70 1.96
CA LEU A 14 4.62 -2.53 3.17
C LEU A 14 4.30 -1.73 4.41
N LEU A 15 4.77 -0.49 4.51
CA LEU A 15 4.45 0.38 5.64
C LEU A 15 2.95 0.67 5.70
N CYS A 16 2.30 0.85 4.54
CA CYS A 16 0.85 1.00 4.50
C CYS A 16 0.17 -0.27 5.03
N CYS A 17 0.64 -1.45 4.59
CA CYS A 17 0.07 -2.72 5.03
C CYS A 17 0.21 -2.91 6.55
N GLU A 18 1.34 -2.46 7.13
CA GLU A 18 1.54 -2.56 8.57
C GLU A 18 0.51 -1.76 9.35
N THR A 19 0.05 -0.62 8.83
CA THR A 19 -0.98 0.16 9.53
C THR A 19 -2.31 -0.57 9.59
N ALA A 20 -2.56 -1.51 8.66
CA ALA A 20 -3.78 -2.31 8.65
C ALA A 20 -3.70 -3.50 9.60
N MET A 21 -2.52 -3.79 10.16
CA MET A 21 -2.30 -4.94 11.05
C MET A 21 -1.72 -4.51 12.39
N PRO A 22 -2.47 -3.71 13.19
CA PRO A 22 -1.94 -3.19 14.45
C PRO A 22 -1.62 -4.29 15.48
N TYR A 23 -2.21 -5.47 15.32
CA TYR A 23 -2.00 -6.60 16.23
C TYR A 23 -1.13 -7.68 15.59
N GLY A 24 -0.46 -7.36 14.47
CA GLY A 24 0.38 -8.31 13.76
C GLY A 24 -0.37 -9.04 12.67
N GLY A 25 0.35 -9.89 11.95
CA GLY A 25 -0.18 -10.65 10.83
C GLY A 25 0.94 -11.12 9.94
N ARG A 26 0.60 -11.48 8.71
CA ARG A 26 1.56 -11.99 7.73
C ARG A 26 1.61 -11.04 6.53
N LEU A 27 2.82 -10.71 6.09
CA LEU A 27 3.05 -9.95 4.87
C LEU A 27 3.76 -10.83 3.85
N GLU A 28 3.29 -10.81 2.62
CA GLU A 28 3.91 -11.53 1.51
C GLU A 28 4.16 -10.55 0.37
N ILE A 29 5.32 -10.67 -0.26
CA ILE A 29 5.69 -9.88 -1.43
C ILE A 29 5.88 -10.85 -2.58
N ALA A 30 5.23 -10.56 -3.70
CA ALA A 30 5.45 -11.29 -4.94
C ALA A 30 5.74 -10.29 -6.05
N GLN A 31 6.59 -10.71 -6.99
CA GLN A 31 6.89 -9.91 -8.16
C GLN A 31 6.85 -10.82 -9.37
N HIS A 32 6.18 -10.38 -10.43
CA HIS A 32 6.03 -11.17 -11.63
C HIS A 32 5.99 -10.25 -12.84
N GLN A 33 6.98 -10.38 -13.74
CA GLN A 33 7.06 -9.64 -14.99
C GLN A 33 6.93 -8.12 -14.79
N GLY A 34 7.58 -7.60 -13.75
CA GLY A 34 7.56 -6.18 -13.48
C GLY A 34 6.41 -5.69 -12.60
N ASP A 35 5.42 -6.52 -12.36
CA ASP A 35 4.31 -6.19 -11.46
C ASP A 35 4.60 -6.67 -10.06
N TRP A 36 4.15 -5.90 -9.08
CA TRP A 36 4.33 -6.21 -7.66
C TRP A 36 3.00 -6.49 -7.00
N SER A 37 3.01 -7.44 -6.07
CA SER A 37 1.84 -7.77 -5.27
C SER A 37 2.28 -7.86 -3.81
N LEU A 38 1.64 -7.05 -2.95
CA LEU A 38 1.87 -7.05 -1.52
C LEU A 38 0.59 -7.53 -0.86
N THR A 39 0.66 -8.63 -0.11
CA THR A 39 -0.51 -9.22 0.54
C THR A 39 -0.33 -9.19 2.05
N ALA A 40 -1.27 -8.58 2.74
CA ALA A 40 -1.35 -8.58 4.21
C ALA A 40 -2.48 -9.50 4.65
N GLN A 41 -2.20 -10.37 5.59
CA GLN A 41 -3.16 -11.33 6.12
C GLN A 41 -3.12 -11.29 7.64
N ALA A 42 -4.29 -11.16 8.26
CA ALA A 42 -4.42 -11.13 9.73
C ALA A 42 -5.80 -11.60 10.11
N ASP A 43 -5.99 -12.01 11.37
CA ASP A 43 -7.30 -12.38 11.88
C ASP A 43 -8.27 -11.22 11.83
N ARG A 44 -7.76 -10.00 11.98
CA ARG A 44 -8.55 -8.78 11.86
C ARG A 44 -7.67 -7.67 11.28
N LEU A 45 -8.15 -7.07 10.19
CA LEU A 45 -7.52 -5.92 9.59
C LEU A 45 -8.22 -4.65 10.04
N ASN A 46 -7.44 -3.59 10.29
CA ASN A 46 -7.95 -2.26 10.58
C ASN A 46 -7.67 -1.36 9.39
N ILE A 47 -8.64 -1.24 8.50
CA ILE A 47 -8.48 -0.47 7.26
C ILE A 47 -9.24 0.84 7.40
N ASP A 48 -8.49 1.96 7.42
CA ASP A 48 -9.09 3.29 7.36
C ASP A 48 -9.43 3.57 5.89
N SER A 49 -10.72 3.58 5.57
CA SER A 49 -11.17 3.71 4.20
C SER A 49 -10.70 5.00 3.54
N GLY A 50 -10.61 6.09 4.29
CA GLY A 50 -10.14 7.37 3.76
C GLY A 50 -8.67 7.32 3.37
N LEU A 51 -7.81 6.75 4.24
CA LEU A 51 -6.39 6.60 3.94
C LEU A 51 -6.18 5.68 2.75
N TRP A 52 -6.84 4.53 2.74
CA TRP A 52 -6.63 3.53 1.69
C TRP A 52 -7.18 3.98 0.34
N ALA A 53 -8.24 4.80 0.33
CA ALA A 53 -8.75 5.37 -0.91
C ALA A 53 -7.73 6.29 -1.57
N MET A 54 -6.85 6.93 -0.81
CA MET A 54 -5.81 7.79 -1.36
C MET A 54 -4.86 7.02 -2.28
N LEU A 55 -4.61 5.73 -1.99
CA LEU A 55 -3.74 4.91 -2.83
C LEU A 55 -4.33 4.68 -4.21
N SER A 56 -5.66 4.72 -4.33
CA SER A 56 -6.37 4.59 -5.60
C SER A 56 -6.66 5.94 -6.26
N GLY A 57 -6.11 7.02 -5.73
CA GLY A 57 -6.20 8.35 -6.35
C GLY A 57 -7.17 9.32 -5.70
N ALA A 58 -7.81 8.97 -4.59
CA ALA A 58 -8.70 9.90 -3.90
C ALA A 58 -7.90 11.09 -3.36
N ALA A 59 -8.52 12.27 -3.38
CA ALA A 59 -7.86 13.47 -2.90
C ALA A 59 -7.63 13.42 -1.39
N VAL A 60 -6.54 14.03 -0.94
CA VAL A 60 -6.28 14.20 0.49
C VAL A 60 -7.21 15.29 0.99
N THR A 61 -8.13 14.95 1.90
CA THR A 61 -9.09 15.89 2.44
C THR A 61 -8.63 16.50 3.76
N ASP A 62 -7.79 15.78 4.50
CA ASP A 62 -7.28 16.23 5.79
C ASP A 62 -5.75 16.12 5.82
N ALA A 63 -5.14 16.86 6.74
CA ALA A 63 -3.69 16.76 6.93
C ALA A 63 -3.33 15.35 7.41
N LEU A 64 -2.32 14.76 6.78
CA LEU A 64 -1.84 13.44 7.18
C LEU A 64 -1.02 13.55 8.46
N LEU A 65 -1.25 12.60 9.36
CA LEU A 65 -0.38 12.42 10.51
C LEU A 65 0.99 11.94 10.04
N PRO A 66 2.09 12.26 10.76
CA PRO A 66 3.40 11.77 10.36
C PRO A 66 3.47 10.25 10.18
N ALA A 67 2.71 9.50 10.97
CA ALA A 67 2.66 8.04 10.87
C ALA A 67 1.97 7.55 9.59
N HIS A 68 1.27 8.42 8.85
CA HIS A 68 0.51 8.06 7.67
C HIS A 68 1.05 8.71 6.39
N VAL A 69 2.22 9.31 6.43
CA VAL A 69 2.80 10.03 5.29
C VAL A 69 2.97 9.13 4.06
N GLN A 70 3.19 7.83 4.28
CA GLN A 70 3.35 6.87 3.18
C GLN A 70 2.10 6.79 2.30
N PHE A 71 0.91 7.05 2.84
CA PHE A 71 -0.33 7.02 2.06
C PHE A 71 -0.41 8.17 1.05
N GLY A 72 0.34 9.25 1.27
CA GLY A 72 0.48 10.32 0.29
C GLY A 72 1.62 10.08 -0.68
N LEU A 73 2.72 9.47 -0.21
CA LEU A 73 3.90 9.23 -1.04
C LEU A 73 3.70 8.12 -2.06
N VAL A 74 3.00 7.04 -1.68
CA VAL A 74 2.82 5.88 -2.57
C VAL A 74 2.12 6.27 -3.87
N PRO A 75 0.96 6.94 -3.86
CA PRO A 75 0.31 7.30 -5.12
C PRO A 75 1.11 8.30 -5.93
N GLN A 76 1.86 9.19 -5.28
CA GLN A 76 2.70 10.14 -6.00
C GLN A 76 3.83 9.43 -6.75
N ILE A 77 4.55 8.53 -6.09
CA ILE A 77 5.64 7.78 -6.71
C ILE A 77 5.10 6.86 -7.80
N ALA A 78 3.95 6.20 -7.55
CA ALA A 78 3.34 5.33 -8.55
C ALA A 78 2.99 6.12 -9.82
N SER A 79 2.43 7.31 -9.66
CA SER A 79 2.09 8.17 -10.79
C SER A 79 3.33 8.56 -11.59
N GLU A 80 4.41 8.93 -10.92
CA GLU A 80 5.68 9.27 -11.57
C GLU A 80 6.26 8.11 -12.36
N GLU A 81 6.02 6.88 -11.89
CA GLU A 81 6.52 5.66 -12.54
C GLU A 81 5.54 5.06 -13.54
N GLY A 82 4.41 5.73 -13.78
CA GLY A 82 3.39 5.21 -14.67
C GLY A 82 2.69 3.96 -14.17
N ARG A 83 2.70 3.74 -12.85
CA ARG A 83 2.07 2.58 -12.22
C ARG A 83 0.75 2.98 -11.61
N LYS A 84 -0.20 2.05 -11.65
CA LYS A 84 -1.52 2.24 -11.04
C LYS A 84 -1.64 1.32 -9.84
N ILE A 85 -1.99 1.89 -8.69
CA ILE A 85 -2.17 1.13 -7.46
C ILE A 85 -3.59 0.56 -7.45
N ILE A 86 -3.70 -0.75 -7.28
CA ILE A 86 -4.98 -1.44 -7.13
C ILE A 86 -5.04 -2.04 -5.73
N VAL A 87 -6.09 -1.71 -4.99
CA VAL A 87 -6.30 -2.19 -3.63
C VAL A 87 -7.50 -3.11 -3.62
N GLN A 88 -7.31 -4.32 -3.10
CA GLN A 88 -8.40 -5.27 -2.90
C GLN A 88 -8.34 -5.75 -1.45
N SER A 89 -9.47 -5.80 -0.77
CA SER A 89 -9.47 -6.18 0.64
C SER A 89 -10.76 -6.88 1.03
N ASP A 90 -10.65 -7.74 2.03
CA ASP A 90 -11.78 -8.28 2.77
C ASP A 90 -11.44 -8.19 4.27
N GLU A 91 -12.14 -8.93 5.12
CA GLU A 91 -11.98 -8.81 6.57
C GLU A 91 -10.61 -9.29 7.05
N THR A 92 -9.96 -10.21 6.33
CA THR A 92 -8.73 -10.85 6.78
C THR A 92 -7.57 -10.73 5.80
N ARG A 93 -7.81 -10.22 4.59
CA ARG A 93 -6.78 -10.12 3.55
C ARG A 93 -6.85 -8.79 2.84
N LEU A 94 -5.69 -8.20 2.62
CA LEU A 94 -5.54 -6.95 1.90
C LEU A 94 -4.43 -7.14 0.87
N THR A 95 -4.69 -6.77 -0.38
CA THR A 95 -3.70 -6.90 -1.45
C THR A 95 -3.52 -5.58 -2.17
N LEU A 96 -2.25 -5.18 -2.30
CA LEU A 96 -1.84 -4.05 -3.12
C LEU A 96 -1.12 -4.60 -4.35
N THR A 97 -1.53 -4.16 -5.54
CA THR A 97 -0.82 -4.49 -6.78
C THR A 97 -0.43 -3.23 -7.51
N PHE A 98 0.75 -3.26 -8.14
CA PHE A 98 1.24 -2.11 -8.91
C PHE A 98 2.34 -2.48 -9.91
#